data_1e385de21af2812b1bf70b6ce40524dc
#
_entry.id   1e385de21af2812b1bf70b6ce40524dc
#
_cell.length_a   1.000
_cell.length_b   1.000
_cell.length_c   1.000
_cell.angle_alpha   90.00
_cell.angle_beta   90.00
_cell.angle_gamma   90.00
#
_symmetry.space_group_name_H-M   'P 1'
#
loop_
_entity.id
_entity.type
_entity.pdbx_description
1 polymer ?
#
loop_
_entity_poly.entity_id
_entity_poly.type
_entity_poly.pdbx_seq_one_letter_code
_entity_poly.pdbx_strand_id
1 'polypeptide(L)'
;MVDIKISGRKVSISEALHTHVDQKIGDALKVFDITPMSCDVVLRVDKNPSNPDRKTAEVTVFVRNNVVRVTASSDDMYVAIDEAAEKVSRQLRKYKTKVVERR
;
A
#
# COMPACT_ATOMS: atom_id res chain seq x y z
N MET A 1 -14.44 0.48 -8.96
CA MET A 1 -13.01 0.80 -9.07
C MET A 1 -12.58 1.64 -7.89
N VAL A 2 -11.51 1.25 -7.23
CA VAL A 2 -11.05 1.96 -6.03
C VAL A 2 -10.16 3.12 -6.42
N ASP A 3 -10.40 4.28 -5.83
CA ASP A 3 -9.52 5.43 -6.02
C ASP A 3 -8.28 5.25 -5.16
N ILE A 4 -7.13 5.29 -5.82
CA ILE A 4 -5.85 5.22 -5.12
C ILE A 4 -5.22 6.61 -5.18
N LYS A 5 -5.04 7.22 -4.01
CA LYS A 5 -4.37 8.51 -3.92
C LYS A 5 -2.91 8.28 -3.60
N ILE A 6 -2.03 8.85 -4.40
CA ILE A 6 -0.60 8.69 -4.23
C ILE A 6 0.00 10.05 -3.91
N SER A 7 0.79 10.10 -2.85
CA SER A 7 1.51 11.32 -2.50
C SER A 7 2.96 10.98 -2.13
N GLY A 8 3.84 11.95 -2.28
CA GLY A 8 5.24 11.79 -1.97
C GLY A 8 5.69 12.79 -0.93
N ARG A 9 6.55 12.35 -0.01
CA ARG A 9 7.21 13.22 0.96
C ARG A 9 8.69 13.18 0.71
N LYS A 10 9.25 14.30 0.30
CA LYS A 10 10.66 14.43 -0.08
C LYS A 10 11.04 13.51 -1.24
N VAL A 11 10.06 13.12 -2.04
CA VAL A 11 10.25 12.33 -3.24
C VAL A 11 9.22 12.76 -4.28
N SER A 12 9.66 12.88 -5.53
CA SER A 12 8.77 13.19 -6.64
C SER A 12 8.16 11.89 -7.16
N ILE A 13 6.86 11.91 -7.40
CA ILE A 13 6.17 10.76 -7.96
C ILE A 13 6.29 10.81 -9.47
N SER A 14 7.19 10.01 -10.02
CA SER A 14 7.35 9.90 -11.46
C SER A 14 6.18 9.13 -12.06
N GLU A 15 6.01 9.24 -13.36
CA GLU A 15 4.99 8.48 -14.07
C GLU A 15 5.21 6.98 -13.89
N ALA A 16 6.47 6.54 -13.90
CA ALA A 16 6.80 5.13 -13.68
C ALA A 16 6.41 4.66 -12.28
N LEU A 17 6.68 5.48 -11.25
CA LEU A 17 6.27 5.14 -9.90
C LEU A 17 4.75 5.09 -9.77
N HIS A 18 4.07 6.06 -10.36
CA HIS A 18 2.61 6.11 -10.33
C HIS A 18 2.02 4.84 -10.96
N THR A 19 2.51 4.46 -12.12
CA THR A 19 2.06 3.25 -12.82
C THR A 19 2.33 2.01 -11.98
N HIS A 20 3.51 1.92 -11.37
CA HIS A 20 3.88 0.78 -10.54
C HIS A 20 2.94 0.63 -9.33
N VAL A 21 2.65 1.75 -8.66
CA VAL A 21 1.72 1.75 -7.52
C VAL A 21 0.33 1.30 -7.98
N ASP A 22 -0.18 1.90 -9.05
CA ASP A 22 -1.51 1.56 -9.55
C ASP A 22 -1.61 0.07 -9.88
N GLN A 23 -0.59 -0.48 -10.51
CA GLN A 23 -0.58 -1.89 -10.89
C GLN A 23 -0.48 -2.81 -9.68
N LYS A 24 0.51 -2.59 -8.82
CA LYS A 24 0.77 -3.50 -7.71
C LYS A 24 -0.27 -3.38 -6.60
N ILE A 25 -0.58 -2.17 -6.18
CA ILE A 25 -1.58 -1.96 -5.15
C ILE A 25 -2.97 -2.28 -5.69
N GLY A 26 -3.25 -1.87 -6.93
CA GLY A 26 -4.52 -2.20 -7.58
C GLY A 26 -4.76 -3.71 -7.63
N ASP A 27 -3.76 -4.49 -8.01
CA ASP A 27 -3.88 -5.95 -8.04
C ASP A 27 -4.09 -6.53 -6.64
N ALA A 28 -3.40 -5.98 -5.64
CA ALA A 28 -3.56 -6.42 -4.27
C ALA A 28 -4.99 -6.19 -3.76
N LEU A 29 -5.62 -5.09 -4.19
CA LEU A 29 -6.99 -4.77 -3.80
C LEU A 29 -8.03 -5.62 -4.53
N LYS A 30 -7.68 -6.20 -5.66
CA LYS A 30 -8.61 -7.05 -6.45
C LYS A 30 -8.73 -8.47 -5.93
N VAL A 31 -7.92 -8.84 -4.95
CA VAL A 31 -7.90 -10.22 -4.44
C VAL A 31 -9.22 -10.62 -3.78
N PHE A 32 -10.11 -9.67 -3.50
CA PHE A 32 -11.34 -9.91 -2.76
C PHE A 32 -12.60 -9.40 -3.43
N ASP A 33 -13.72 -10.07 -3.12
CA ASP A 33 -15.05 -9.62 -3.48
C ASP A 33 -15.46 -8.39 -2.67
N ILE A 34 -14.70 -8.05 -1.63
CA ILE A 34 -14.96 -6.87 -0.82
C ILE A 34 -14.31 -5.68 -1.51
N THR A 35 -15.12 -4.73 -1.95
CA THR A 35 -14.61 -3.53 -2.59
C THR A 35 -14.17 -2.52 -1.52
N PRO A 36 -12.88 -2.16 -1.47
CA PRO A 36 -12.44 -1.11 -0.55
C PRO A 36 -13.10 0.23 -0.91
N MET A 37 -13.31 1.07 0.09
CA MET A 37 -13.89 2.40 -0.12
C MET A 37 -12.88 3.36 -0.74
N SER A 38 -11.63 3.30 -0.27
CA SER A 38 -10.55 4.13 -0.81
C SER A 38 -9.21 3.58 -0.35
N CYS A 39 -8.14 4.10 -0.96
CA CYS A 39 -6.78 3.69 -0.63
C CYS A 39 -5.85 4.87 -0.76
N ASP A 40 -5.03 5.11 0.26
CA ASP A 40 -4.01 6.15 0.26
C ASP A 40 -2.64 5.51 0.27
N VAL A 41 -1.76 5.97 -0.63
CA VAL A 41 -0.37 5.51 -0.69
C VAL A 41 0.54 6.71 -0.49
N VAL A 42 1.41 6.63 0.49
CA VAL A 42 2.41 7.67 0.75
C VAL A 42 3.79 7.07 0.53
N LEU A 43 4.55 7.67 -0.38
CA LEU A 43 5.93 7.28 -0.64
C LEU A 43 6.84 8.35 -0.03
N ARG A 44 7.81 7.92 0.75
CA ARG A 44 8.73 8.87 1.38
C ARG A 44 10.15 8.33 1.39
N VAL A 45 11.08 9.26 1.46
CA VAL A 45 12.49 8.96 1.63
C VAL A 45 12.92 9.45 2.99
N ASP A 46 13.35 8.55 3.85
CA ASP A 46 13.82 8.89 5.19
C ASP A 46 15.34 9.00 5.15
N LYS A 47 15.85 10.17 5.48
CA LYS A 47 17.29 10.40 5.56
C LYS A 47 17.70 10.37 7.02
N ASN A 48 18.50 9.40 7.38
CA ASN A 48 19.13 9.39 8.70
C ASN A 48 20.57 8.90 8.55
N PRO A 49 21.44 9.13 9.55
CA PRO A 49 22.84 8.74 9.44
C PRO A 49 23.07 7.25 9.21
N SER A 50 22.16 6.40 9.69
CA SER A 50 22.31 4.96 9.55
C SER A 50 21.79 4.43 8.23
N ASN A 51 20.77 5.09 7.65
CA ASN A 51 20.15 4.67 6.40
C ASN A 51 19.78 5.91 5.57
N PRO A 52 20.77 6.52 4.90
CA PRO A 52 20.53 7.80 4.22
C PRO A 52 19.56 7.73 3.05
N ASP A 53 19.36 6.56 2.46
CA ASP A 53 18.51 6.41 1.27
C ASP A 53 17.35 5.45 1.47
N ARG A 54 16.92 5.30 2.73
CA ARG A 54 15.82 4.38 2.99
C ARG A 54 14.50 4.92 2.45
N LYS A 55 13.85 4.12 1.64
CA LYS A 55 12.59 4.48 0.99
C LYS A 55 11.46 3.66 1.61
N THR A 56 10.35 4.35 1.89
CA THR A 56 9.22 3.73 2.58
C THR A 56 7.94 3.93 1.79
N ALA A 57 7.17 2.86 1.67
CA ALA A 57 5.83 2.90 1.09
C ALA A 57 4.84 2.60 2.22
N GLU A 58 3.91 3.53 2.45
CA GLU A 58 2.87 3.37 3.45
C GLU A 58 1.53 3.31 2.73
N VAL A 59 0.77 2.25 2.95
CA VAL A 59 -0.51 2.05 2.29
C VAL A 59 -1.61 1.94 3.34
N THR A 60 -2.65 2.77 3.19
CA THR A 60 -3.82 2.74 4.05
C THR A 60 -5.04 2.41 3.19
N VAL A 61 -5.70 1.32 3.50
CA VAL A 61 -6.90 0.88 2.77
C VAL A 61 -8.09 1.05 3.71
N PHE A 62 -9.09 1.81 3.25
CA PHE A 62 -10.32 2.03 4.00
C PHE A 62 -11.35 1.04 3.52
N VAL A 63 -11.70 0.11 4.39
CA VAL A 63 -12.76 -0.85 4.12
C VAL A 63 -13.92 -0.55 5.06
N ARG A 64 -15.06 -1.16 4.80
CA ARG A 64 -16.25 -0.91 5.61
C ARG A 64 -15.99 -1.28 7.06
N ASN A 65 -16.09 -0.29 7.95
CA ASN A 65 -15.93 -0.44 9.40
C ASN A 65 -14.52 -0.85 9.84
N ASN A 66 -13.51 -0.67 8.97
CA ASN A 66 -12.15 -0.99 9.36
C ASN A 66 -11.15 -0.24 8.49
N VAL A 67 -9.91 -0.19 8.97
CA VAL A 67 -8.80 0.41 8.24
C VAL A 67 -7.63 -0.56 8.26
N VAL A 68 -7.08 -0.84 7.10
CA VAL A 68 -5.88 -1.67 6.97
C VAL A 68 -4.72 -0.77 6.61
N ARG A 69 -3.69 -0.77 7.45
CA ARG A 69 -2.51 0.05 7.22
C ARG A 69 -1.26 -0.81 7.23
N VAL A 70 -0.43 -0.69 6.21
CA VAL A 70 0.83 -1.41 6.12
C VAL A 70 1.95 -0.45 5.77
N THR A 71 3.16 -0.83 6.14
CA THR A 71 4.36 -0.06 5.83
C THR A 71 5.46 -1.02 5.39
N ALA A 72 6.19 -0.66 4.36
CA ALA A 72 7.34 -1.42 3.90
C ALA A 72 8.46 -0.47 3.51
N SER A 73 9.70 -0.87 3.78
CA SER A 73 10.86 -0.03 3.51
C SER A 73 11.93 -0.84 2.78
N SER A 74 12.67 -0.17 1.90
CA SER A 74 13.75 -0.78 1.14
C SER A 74 14.66 0.32 0.61
N ASP A 75 15.81 -0.07 0.12
CA ASP A 75 16.71 0.86 -0.59
C ASP A 75 16.17 1.20 -1.98
N ASP A 76 15.25 0.38 -2.49
CA ASP A 76 14.61 0.55 -3.78
C ASP A 76 13.13 0.80 -3.57
N MET A 77 12.61 1.95 -4.06
CA MET A 77 11.20 2.31 -3.88
C MET A 77 10.27 1.28 -4.52
N TYR A 78 10.64 0.72 -5.67
CA TYR A 78 9.80 -0.29 -6.34
C TYR A 78 9.66 -1.54 -5.47
N VAL A 79 10.76 -1.95 -4.82
CA VAL A 79 10.72 -3.08 -3.90
C VAL A 79 9.85 -2.77 -2.69
N ALA A 80 9.95 -1.55 -2.16
CA ALA A 80 9.12 -1.13 -1.03
C ALA A 80 7.64 -1.21 -1.40
N ILE A 81 7.29 -0.76 -2.60
CA ILE A 81 5.90 -0.83 -3.09
C ILE A 81 5.45 -2.29 -3.23
N ASP A 82 6.29 -3.15 -3.79
CA ASP A 82 5.97 -4.57 -3.96
C ASP A 82 5.71 -5.24 -2.61
N GLU A 83 6.56 -4.96 -1.63
CA GLU A 83 6.40 -5.52 -0.28
C GLU A 83 5.15 -4.98 0.40
N ALA A 84 4.86 -3.69 0.23
CA ALA A 84 3.64 -3.10 0.79
C ALA A 84 2.40 -3.75 0.16
N ALA A 85 2.41 -3.98 -1.15
CA ALA A 85 1.31 -4.63 -1.84
C ALA A 85 1.06 -6.05 -1.29
N GLU A 86 2.13 -6.80 -1.06
CA GLU A 86 2.02 -8.14 -0.49
C GLU A 86 1.42 -8.10 0.91
N LYS A 87 1.85 -7.14 1.72
CA LYS A 87 1.31 -6.97 3.07
C LYS A 87 -0.17 -6.60 3.05
N VAL A 88 -0.57 -5.72 2.12
CA VAL A 88 -1.97 -5.34 1.96
C VAL A 88 -2.80 -6.58 1.62
N SER A 89 -2.36 -7.36 0.64
CA SER A 89 -3.05 -8.57 0.23
C SER A 89 -3.23 -9.53 1.41
N ARG A 90 -2.18 -9.72 2.20
CA ARG A 90 -2.21 -10.61 3.36
C ARG A 90 -3.18 -10.11 4.42
N GLN A 91 -3.16 -8.81 4.73
CA GLN A 91 -4.06 -8.24 5.73
C GLN A 91 -5.51 -8.30 5.28
N LEU A 92 -5.78 -8.05 4.01
CA LEU A 92 -7.13 -8.14 3.48
C LEU A 92 -7.67 -9.57 3.54
N ARG A 93 -6.82 -10.56 3.31
CA ARG A 93 -7.23 -11.95 3.46
C ARG A 93 -7.66 -12.26 4.89
N LYS A 94 -6.92 -11.76 5.86
CA LYS A 94 -7.28 -11.93 7.27
C LYS A 94 -8.60 -11.23 7.58
N TYR A 95 -8.81 -10.04 7.04
CA TYR A 95 -10.04 -9.30 7.22
C TYR A 95 -11.22 -10.08 6.65
N LYS A 96 -11.09 -10.62 5.45
CA LYS A 96 -12.14 -11.39 4.80
C LYS A 96 -12.50 -12.62 5.63
N THR A 97 -11.49 -13.33 6.13
CA THR A 97 -11.71 -14.51 6.95
C THR A 97 -12.51 -14.18 8.20
N LYS A 98 -12.15 -13.08 8.88
CA LYS A 98 -12.88 -12.65 10.07
C LYS A 98 -14.33 -12.31 9.77
N VAL A 99 -14.58 -11.64 8.67
CA VAL A 99 -15.94 -11.25 8.29
C VAL A 99 -16.77 -12.48 7.97
N VAL A 100 -16.20 -13.45 7.26
CA VAL A 100 -16.92 -14.68 6.90
C VAL A 100 -17.16 -15.56 8.13
N GLU A 101 -16.20 -15.67 9.03
CA GLU A 101 -16.33 -16.50 10.22
C GLU A 101 -17.34 -15.98 11.25
N ARG A 102 -17.66 -14.69 11.18
CA ARG A 102 -18.63 -14.10 12.12
C ARG A 102 -20.09 -14.29 11.73
N ARG A 103 -20.34 -15.05 10.71
CA ARG A 103 -21.71 -15.41 10.36
C ARG A 103 -22.23 -16.53 11.29
#